data_ef4610f3abe9bb43ed0fab973dd57e11
#
_entry.id   ef4610f3abe9bb43ed0fab973dd57e11
#
_cell.length_a   1.000
_cell.length_b   1.000
_cell.length_c   1.000
_cell.angle_alpha   90.00
_cell.angle_beta   90.00
_cell.angle_gamma   90.00
#
_symmetry.space_group_name_H-M   'P 1'
#
loop_
_entity.id
_entity.type
_entity.pdbx_description
1 polymer ?
#
loop_
_entity_poly.entity_id
_entity_poly.type
_entity_poly.pdbx_seq_one_letter_code
_entity_poly.pdbx_strand_id
1 'polypeptide(L)'
;MRIRKATIEDTEQLKPLFAGSLRNMAQLQPRQYREAEQDVEFIQAGILGEDSDVLVAEKDGHIIGLASVFSVTVKPRPYRVQQTYCELDTIFVQEAHRNQGVGKALLDAAWNWAKALNHASLQLMTLGENEDARRFYERAGMREHKIVYILENL
;
A
#
# COMPACT_ATOMS: atom_id res chain seq x y z
N MET A 1 17.01 -8.02 7.95
CA MET A 1 15.78 -7.23 7.69
C MET A 1 14.71 -7.60 8.70
N ARG A 2 14.02 -6.63 9.22
CA ARG A 2 12.94 -6.80 10.21
C ARG A 2 11.68 -6.09 9.71
N ILE A 3 10.53 -6.76 9.79
CA ILE A 3 9.22 -6.13 9.55
C ILE A 3 8.60 -5.77 10.89
N ARG A 4 8.17 -4.53 11.05
CA ARG A 4 7.51 -4.03 12.26
C ARG A 4 6.50 -2.95 11.93
N LYS A 5 5.66 -2.60 12.90
CA LYS A 5 4.82 -1.40 12.81
C LYS A 5 5.71 -0.15 12.94
N ALA A 6 5.36 0.88 12.18
CA ALA A 6 5.98 2.19 12.31
C ALA A 6 5.52 2.87 13.60
N THR A 7 6.37 3.75 14.10
CA THR A 7 6.07 4.67 15.19
C THR A 7 6.18 6.12 14.69
N ILE A 8 5.74 7.08 15.50
CA ILE A 8 5.80 8.51 15.12
C ILE A 8 7.23 8.96 14.82
N GLU A 9 8.21 8.37 15.49
CA GLU A 9 9.64 8.68 15.28
C GLU A 9 10.13 8.28 13.89
N ASP A 10 9.41 7.40 13.21
CA ASP A 10 9.74 6.97 11.84
C ASP A 10 9.29 7.98 10.76
N THR A 11 8.50 8.99 11.12
CA THR A 11 7.86 9.92 10.17
C THR A 11 8.85 10.48 9.15
N GLU A 12 10.02 10.95 9.59
CA GLU A 12 11.01 11.55 8.69
C GLU A 12 11.59 10.55 7.69
N GLN A 13 11.78 9.29 8.09
CA GLN A 13 12.22 8.24 7.18
C GLN A 13 11.12 7.77 6.22
N LEU A 14 9.85 7.89 6.61
CA LEU A 14 8.71 7.49 5.78
C LEU A 14 8.41 8.49 4.65
N LYS A 15 8.66 9.78 4.86
CA LYS A 15 8.37 10.85 3.89
C LYS A 15 8.94 10.55 2.49
N PRO A 16 10.24 10.23 2.33
CA PRO A 16 10.79 9.96 1.00
C PRO A 16 10.23 8.68 0.36
N LEU A 17 9.81 7.70 1.15
CA LEU A 17 9.21 6.48 0.60
C LEU A 17 7.80 6.74 0.05
N PHE A 18 6.98 7.49 0.76
CA PHE A 18 5.67 7.92 0.24
C PHE A 18 5.83 8.80 -1.01
N ALA A 19 6.77 9.74 -0.99
CA ALA A 19 7.08 10.57 -2.16
C ALA A 19 7.53 9.71 -3.37
N GLY A 20 8.31 8.67 -3.14
CA GLY A 20 8.73 7.72 -4.17
C GLY A 20 7.55 6.98 -4.81
N SER A 21 6.58 6.57 -4.02
CA SER A 21 5.35 5.95 -4.50
C SER A 21 4.55 6.91 -5.39
N LEU A 22 4.36 8.15 -4.96
CA LEU A 22 3.65 9.18 -5.74
C LEU A 22 4.40 9.51 -7.04
N ARG A 23 5.73 9.55 -7.01
CA ARG A 23 6.55 9.75 -8.22
C ARG A 23 6.33 8.62 -9.23
N ASN A 24 6.27 7.37 -8.80
CA ASN A 24 6.00 6.25 -9.69
C ASN A 24 4.63 6.40 -10.37
N MET A 25 3.60 6.81 -9.65
CA MET A 25 2.28 7.06 -10.22
C MET A 25 2.33 8.18 -11.27
N ALA A 26 3.01 9.28 -10.97
CA ALA A 26 3.16 10.42 -11.89
C ALA A 26 3.92 10.04 -13.17
N GLN A 27 4.91 9.16 -13.07
CA GLN A 27 5.65 8.65 -14.23
C GLN A 27 4.79 7.75 -15.13
N LEU A 28 3.93 6.92 -14.53
CA LEU A 28 3.06 6.00 -15.26
C LEU A 28 1.85 6.69 -15.90
N GLN A 29 1.25 7.64 -15.18
CA GLN A 29 0.06 8.37 -15.65
C GLN A 29 0.22 9.88 -15.41
N PRO A 30 1.08 10.58 -16.17
CA PRO A 30 1.41 11.99 -15.92
C PRO A 30 0.23 12.95 -16.18
N ARG A 31 -0.80 12.52 -16.88
CA ARG A 31 -2.04 13.28 -17.09
C ARG A 31 -2.96 13.25 -15.87
N GLN A 32 -2.83 12.23 -15.02
CA GLN A 32 -3.69 12.00 -13.85
C GLN A 32 -2.98 12.36 -12.54
N TYR A 33 -1.68 12.17 -12.48
CA TYR A 33 -0.88 12.32 -11.25
C TYR A 33 0.33 13.21 -11.49
N ARG A 34 0.77 13.88 -10.45
CA ARG A 34 2.01 14.66 -10.41
C ARG A 34 2.85 14.27 -9.21
N GLU A 35 4.16 14.50 -9.29
CA GLU A 35 5.04 14.33 -8.13
C GLU A 35 4.61 15.27 -7.01
N ALA A 36 4.58 14.75 -5.79
CA ALA A 36 4.23 15.49 -4.60
C ALA A 36 4.85 14.82 -3.37
N GLU A 37 4.95 15.58 -2.30
CA GLU A 37 5.20 15.03 -0.96
C GLU A 37 3.86 14.62 -0.35
N GLN A 38 3.87 13.54 0.43
CA GLN A 38 2.70 13.16 1.23
C GLN A 38 2.61 14.04 2.47
N ASP A 39 1.41 14.47 2.82
CA ASP A 39 1.18 15.23 4.03
C ASP A 39 1.62 14.48 5.28
N VAL A 40 2.33 15.17 6.19
CA VAL A 40 2.79 14.58 7.46
C VAL A 40 1.60 14.11 8.29
N GLU A 41 0.50 14.87 8.30
CA GLU A 41 -0.73 14.50 9.01
C GLU A 41 -1.32 13.19 8.48
N PHE A 42 -1.27 12.96 7.17
CA PHE A 42 -1.71 11.69 6.57
C PHE A 42 -0.85 10.52 7.05
N ILE A 43 0.48 10.68 7.03
CA ILE A 43 1.42 9.64 7.49
C ILE A 43 1.17 9.31 8.96
N GLN A 44 1.09 10.33 9.80
CA GLN A 44 0.88 10.16 11.25
C GLN A 44 -0.49 9.59 11.58
N ALA A 45 -1.54 9.99 10.86
CA ALA A 45 -2.88 9.42 11.01
C ALA A 45 -2.88 7.92 10.67
N GLY A 46 -2.13 7.50 9.67
CA GLY A 46 -1.96 6.07 9.33
C GLY A 46 -1.27 5.29 10.45
N ILE A 47 -0.27 5.88 11.10
CA ILE A 47 0.47 5.26 12.21
C ILE A 47 -0.40 5.16 13.48
N LEU A 48 -1.14 6.21 13.81
CA LEU A 48 -1.87 6.36 15.08
C LEU A 48 -3.33 5.91 15.02
N GLY A 49 -3.86 5.66 13.83
CA GLY A 49 -5.27 5.30 13.65
C GLY A 49 -5.63 3.99 14.35
N GLU A 50 -6.86 3.89 14.85
CA GLU A 50 -7.37 2.65 15.48
C GLU A 50 -7.52 1.52 14.46
N ASP A 51 -7.89 1.87 13.22
CA ASP A 51 -8.17 0.94 12.13
C ASP A 51 -7.12 1.00 11.01
N SER A 52 -5.91 1.42 11.33
CA SER A 52 -4.81 1.56 10.38
C SER A 52 -3.46 1.30 11.01
N ASP A 53 -2.49 0.97 10.18
CA ASP A 53 -1.08 0.86 10.55
C ASP A 53 -0.20 1.18 9.33
N VAL A 54 1.02 1.57 9.59
CA VAL A 54 2.10 1.60 8.60
C VAL A 54 3.11 0.53 9.00
N LEU A 55 3.25 -0.48 8.16
CA LEU A 55 4.23 -1.55 8.34
C LEU A 55 5.52 -1.16 7.63
N VAL A 56 6.66 -1.38 8.25
CA VAL A 56 7.96 -1.00 7.68
C VAL A 56 8.92 -2.18 7.63
N ALA A 57 9.72 -2.19 6.58
CA ALA A 57 10.90 -3.05 6.48
C ALA A 57 12.12 -2.24 6.89
N GLU A 58 12.76 -2.68 7.97
CA GLU A 58 13.94 -2.03 8.53
C GLU A 58 15.18 -2.90 8.31
N LYS A 59 16.26 -2.29 7.88
CA LYS A 59 17.56 -2.92 7.71
C LYS A 59 18.64 -1.94 8.20
N ASP A 60 19.48 -2.40 9.14
CA ASP A 60 20.60 -1.61 9.69
C ASP A 60 20.16 -0.22 10.21
N GLY A 61 19.00 -0.14 10.87
CA GLY A 61 18.43 1.09 11.41
C GLY A 61 17.77 2.01 10.39
N HIS A 62 17.66 1.60 9.11
CA HIS A 62 17.04 2.36 8.04
C HIS A 62 15.76 1.68 7.54
N ILE A 63 14.74 2.47 7.29
CA ILE A 63 13.50 2.00 6.66
C ILE A 63 13.71 1.96 5.14
N ILE A 64 13.64 0.74 4.59
CA ILE A 64 13.89 0.47 3.17
C ILE A 64 12.61 0.21 2.38
N GLY A 65 11.47 0.10 3.06
CA GLY A 65 10.17 -0.09 2.43
C GLY A 65 9.04 0.06 3.43
N LEU A 66 7.83 0.29 2.93
CA LEU A 66 6.62 0.42 3.72
C LEU A 66 5.41 -0.24 3.07
N ALA A 67 4.43 -0.57 3.90
CA ALA A 67 3.07 -0.93 3.50
C ALA A 67 2.08 -0.22 4.43
N SER A 68 1.25 0.65 3.88
CA SER A 68 0.20 1.37 4.60
C SER A 68 -1.12 0.63 4.46
N VAL A 69 -1.74 0.27 5.57
CA VAL A 69 -2.96 -0.55 5.61
C VAL A 69 -4.03 0.11 6.46
N PHE A 70 -5.29 -0.05 6.07
CA PHE A 70 -6.43 0.35 6.88
C PHE A 70 -7.66 -0.52 6.62
N SER A 71 -8.57 -0.55 7.60
CA SER A 71 -9.83 -1.27 7.51
C SER A 71 -10.87 -0.48 6.75
N VAL A 72 -11.59 -1.15 5.86
CA VAL A 72 -12.77 -0.61 5.17
C VAL A 72 -13.96 -1.48 5.48
N THR A 73 -15.01 -0.91 6.07
CA THR A 73 -16.26 -1.60 6.34
C THR A 73 -17.29 -1.24 5.29
N VAL A 74 -17.76 -2.26 4.58
CA VAL A 74 -18.83 -2.15 3.60
C VAL A 74 -20.16 -2.33 4.31
N LYS A 75 -21.01 -1.29 4.27
CA LYS A 75 -22.36 -1.36 4.85
C LYS A 75 -23.26 -2.29 4.03
N PRO A 76 -24.17 -3.06 4.69
CA PRO A 76 -25.07 -3.94 3.98
C PRO A 76 -26.05 -3.16 3.11
N ARG A 77 -26.38 -3.72 1.96
CA ARG A 77 -27.41 -3.27 1.01
C ARG A 77 -28.18 -4.51 0.53
N PRO A 78 -29.37 -4.38 -0.04
CA PRO A 78 -30.07 -5.56 -0.58
C PRO A 78 -29.25 -6.39 -1.57
N TYR A 79 -28.34 -5.74 -2.31
CA TYR A 79 -27.46 -6.35 -3.32
C TYR A 79 -26.01 -6.49 -2.87
N ARG A 80 -25.67 -6.14 -1.62
CA ARG A 80 -24.28 -6.10 -1.15
C ARG A 80 -24.12 -6.65 0.26
N VAL A 81 -23.28 -7.66 0.38
CA VAL A 81 -22.96 -8.30 1.64
C VAL A 81 -22.13 -7.36 2.52
N GLN A 82 -22.47 -7.29 3.79
CA GLN A 82 -21.64 -6.59 4.77
C GLN A 82 -20.33 -7.35 4.95
N GLN A 83 -19.21 -6.61 4.90
CA GLN A 83 -17.89 -7.17 5.17
C GLN A 83 -16.92 -6.06 5.55
N THR A 84 -15.86 -6.43 6.25
CA THR A 84 -14.69 -5.58 6.47
C THR A 84 -13.50 -6.19 5.75
N TYR A 85 -12.78 -5.38 5.01
CA TYR A 85 -11.57 -5.79 4.32
C TYR A 85 -10.41 -4.85 4.61
N CYS A 86 -9.20 -5.31 4.37
CA CYS A 86 -7.99 -4.50 4.44
C CYS A 86 -7.74 -3.82 3.09
N GLU A 87 -7.65 -2.50 3.09
CA GLU A 87 -7.08 -1.75 1.97
C GLU A 87 -5.57 -1.60 2.19
N LEU A 88 -4.79 -2.13 1.26
CA LEU A 88 -3.37 -1.85 1.16
C LEU A 88 -3.21 -0.61 0.28
N ASP A 89 -3.18 0.56 0.92
CA ASP A 89 -3.19 1.85 0.23
C ASP A 89 -1.88 2.13 -0.51
N THR A 90 -0.76 1.86 0.15
CA THR A 90 0.57 2.07 -0.42
C THR A 90 1.48 0.91 -0.05
N ILE A 91 2.18 0.37 -1.03
CA ILE A 91 3.34 -0.50 -0.81
C ILE A 91 4.50 0.02 -1.66
N PHE A 92 5.63 0.26 -1.04
CA PHE A 92 6.79 0.81 -1.71
C PHE A 92 8.09 0.25 -1.12
N VAL A 93 9.03 -0.08 -1.99
CA VAL A 93 10.38 -0.51 -1.62
C VAL A 93 11.37 0.40 -2.35
N GLN A 94 12.35 0.91 -1.64
CA GLN A 94 13.45 1.70 -2.24
C GLN A 94 14.11 0.91 -3.37
N GLU A 95 14.43 1.59 -4.45
CA GLU A 95 14.95 0.97 -5.67
C GLU A 95 16.14 0.04 -5.42
N ALA A 96 17.10 0.50 -4.60
CA ALA A 96 18.29 -0.28 -4.25
C ALA A 96 18.00 -1.60 -3.51
N HIS A 97 16.81 -1.77 -2.97
CA HIS A 97 16.39 -2.92 -2.18
C HIS A 97 15.31 -3.77 -2.85
N ARG A 98 14.97 -3.47 -4.10
CA ARG A 98 14.00 -4.27 -4.88
C ARG A 98 14.57 -5.61 -5.31
N ASN A 99 13.68 -6.55 -5.65
CA ASN A 99 14.03 -7.91 -6.07
C ASN A 99 14.84 -8.71 -5.03
N GLN A 100 14.69 -8.38 -3.75
CA GLN A 100 15.35 -9.02 -2.61
C GLN A 100 14.35 -9.57 -1.58
N GLY A 101 13.07 -9.70 -1.97
CA GLY A 101 12.01 -10.24 -1.11
C GLY A 101 11.37 -9.24 -0.15
N VAL A 102 11.79 -7.97 -0.14
CA VAL A 102 11.26 -6.95 0.77
C VAL A 102 9.78 -6.69 0.53
N GLY A 103 9.38 -6.53 -0.73
CA GLY A 103 7.97 -6.33 -1.10
C GLY A 103 7.08 -7.50 -0.68
N LYS A 104 7.56 -8.72 -0.88
CA LYS A 104 6.81 -9.91 -0.45
C LYS A 104 6.66 -9.97 1.08
N ALA A 105 7.71 -9.67 1.82
CA ALA A 105 7.65 -9.65 3.28
C ALA A 105 6.66 -8.59 3.80
N LEU A 106 6.61 -7.42 3.16
CA LEU A 106 5.62 -6.37 3.48
C LEU A 106 4.19 -6.79 3.14
N LEU A 107 3.98 -7.42 1.98
CA LEU A 107 2.66 -7.92 1.58
C LEU A 107 2.18 -9.03 2.52
N ASP A 108 3.06 -9.97 2.89
CA ASP A 108 2.75 -11.01 3.85
C ASP A 108 2.39 -10.44 5.23
N ALA A 109 3.11 -9.41 5.67
CA ALA A 109 2.82 -8.71 6.94
C ALA A 109 1.46 -7.99 6.88
N ALA A 110 1.13 -7.34 5.75
CA ALA A 110 -0.18 -6.72 5.55
C ALA A 110 -1.32 -7.75 5.58
N TRP A 111 -1.11 -8.91 4.94
CA TRP A 111 -2.09 -9.99 4.99
C TRP A 111 -2.24 -10.58 6.40
N ASN A 112 -1.15 -10.73 7.15
CA ASN A 112 -1.20 -11.17 8.55
C ASN A 112 -1.93 -10.15 9.43
N TRP A 113 -1.71 -8.85 9.20
CA TRP A 113 -2.46 -7.78 9.86
C TRP A 113 -3.96 -7.89 9.61
N ALA A 114 -4.35 -8.09 8.36
CA ALA A 114 -5.76 -8.27 7.97
C ALA A 114 -6.39 -9.50 8.63
N LYS A 115 -5.68 -10.64 8.62
CA LYS A 115 -6.16 -11.88 9.25
C LYS A 115 -6.32 -11.74 10.76
N ALA A 116 -5.41 -11.05 11.43
CA ALA A 116 -5.48 -10.82 12.87
C ALA A 116 -6.72 -10.01 13.29
N LEU A 117 -7.23 -9.18 12.38
CA LEU A 117 -8.47 -8.39 12.56
C LEU A 117 -9.71 -9.07 11.97
N ASN A 118 -9.61 -10.31 11.53
CA ASN A 118 -10.70 -11.09 10.92
C ASN A 118 -11.29 -10.41 9.66
N HIS A 119 -10.46 -9.71 8.89
CA HIS A 119 -10.88 -9.14 7.61
C HIS A 119 -11.18 -10.22 6.58
N ALA A 120 -12.21 -10.01 5.76
CA ALA A 120 -12.62 -10.95 4.71
C ALA A 120 -11.61 -11.08 3.59
N SER A 121 -10.86 -10.00 3.30
CA SER A 121 -9.87 -9.93 2.23
C SER A 121 -8.87 -8.80 2.44
N LEU A 122 -7.81 -8.83 1.65
CA LEU A 122 -6.93 -7.69 1.41
C LEU A 122 -7.10 -7.27 -0.04
N GLN A 123 -7.31 -5.99 -0.26
CA GLN A 123 -7.48 -5.38 -1.58
C GLN A 123 -6.46 -4.26 -1.77
N LEU A 124 -6.06 -4.04 -3.00
CA LEU A 124 -5.24 -2.90 -3.40
C LEU A 124 -5.62 -2.45 -4.80
N MET A 125 -5.27 -1.22 -5.13
CA MET A 125 -5.37 -0.69 -6.48
C MET A 125 -3.97 -0.46 -7.03
N THR A 126 -3.75 -0.84 -8.28
CA THR A 126 -2.54 -0.50 -9.03
C THR A 126 -2.92 0.05 -10.40
N LEU A 127 -2.07 0.91 -10.96
CA LEU A 127 -2.30 1.43 -12.29
C LEU A 127 -2.10 0.33 -13.35
N GLY A 128 -2.93 0.33 -14.38
CA GLY A 128 -2.88 -0.69 -15.44
C GLY A 128 -1.52 -0.80 -16.14
N GLU A 129 -0.82 0.32 -16.29
CA GLU A 129 0.53 0.41 -16.89
C GLU A 129 1.64 -0.10 -15.97
N ASN A 130 1.36 -0.31 -14.69
CA ASN A 130 2.35 -0.84 -13.75
C ASN A 130 2.45 -2.36 -13.87
N GLU A 131 3.03 -2.82 -14.96
CA GLU A 131 3.17 -4.25 -15.26
C GLU A 131 4.00 -5.01 -14.22
N ASP A 132 5.04 -4.40 -13.69
CA ASP A 132 5.89 -5.03 -12.68
C ASP A 132 5.12 -5.27 -11.37
N ALA A 133 4.33 -4.30 -10.92
CA ALA A 133 3.47 -4.46 -9.76
C ALA A 133 2.39 -5.53 -10.00
N ARG A 134 1.74 -5.53 -11.17
CA ARG A 134 0.73 -6.52 -11.52
C ARG A 134 1.30 -7.94 -11.48
N ARG A 135 2.46 -8.16 -12.10
CA ARG A 135 3.16 -9.46 -12.05
C ARG A 135 3.54 -9.87 -10.62
N PHE A 136 3.97 -8.91 -9.81
CA PHE A 136 4.30 -9.15 -8.41
C PHE A 136 3.06 -9.64 -7.63
N TYR A 137 1.92 -8.98 -7.75
CA TYR A 137 0.69 -9.38 -7.07
C TYR A 137 0.16 -10.73 -7.56
N GLU A 138 0.19 -10.98 -8.86
CA GLU A 138 -0.21 -12.26 -9.44
C GLU A 138 0.65 -13.43 -8.92
N ARG A 139 1.98 -13.24 -8.86
CA ARG A 139 2.88 -14.24 -8.27
C ARG A 139 2.64 -14.47 -6.78
N ALA A 140 2.13 -13.46 -6.08
CA ALA A 140 1.74 -13.57 -4.68
C ALA A 140 0.37 -14.26 -4.47
N GLY A 141 -0.30 -14.67 -5.55
CA GLY A 141 -1.59 -15.37 -5.51
C GLY A 141 -2.80 -14.44 -5.52
N MET A 142 -2.61 -13.14 -5.78
CA MET A 142 -3.71 -12.18 -5.93
C MET A 142 -4.29 -12.28 -7.34
N ARG A 143 -5.58 -11.94 -7.47
CA ARG A 143 -6.28 -11.89 -8.74
C ARG A 143 -6.92 -10.52 -8.96
N GLU A 144 -7.17 -10.18 -10.18
CA GLU A 144 -7.98 -8.99 -10.51
C GLU A 144 -9.37 -9.12 -9.88
N HIS A 145 -9.85 -8.04 -9.30
CA HIS A 145 -11.15 -7.99 -8.64
C HIS A 145 -12.09 -6.96 -9.28
N LYS A 146 -11.57 -5.78 -9.61
CA LYS A 146 -12.31 -4.71 -10.29
C LYS A 146 -11.46 -4.15 -11.41
N ILE A 147 -12.10 -3.76 -12.49
CA ILE A 147 -11.45 -3.14 -13.65
C ILE A 147 -12.12 -1.79 -13.87
N VAL A 148 -11.33 -0.75 -14.07
CA VAL A 148 -11.77 0.60 -14.38
C VAL A 148 -11.38 0.91 -15.84
N TYR A 149 -12.35 1.32 -16.63
CA TYR A 149 -12.11 1.83 -17.98
C TYR A 149 -12.20 3.35 -17.99
N ILE A 150 -11.38 3.98 -18.80
CA ILE A 150 -11.38 5.43 -18.98
C ILE A 150 -11.56 5.78 -20.47
N LEU A 151 -12.36 6.78 -20.75
CA LEU A 151 -12.45 7.44 -22.05
C LEU A 151 -12.05 8.90 -21.85
N GLU A 152 -10.94 9.28 -22.47
CA GLU A 152 -10.36 10.61 -22.26
C GLU A 152 -10.68 11.54 -23.43
N ASN A 153 -10.96 12.80 -23.11
CA ASN A 153 -11.01 13.87 -24.07
C ASN A 153 -9.60 14.44 -24.27
N LEU A 154 -8.97 14.03 -25.35
CA LEU A 154 -7.58 14.39 -25.67
C LEU A 154 -7.49 15.70 -26.43
#